data_d826533bf83f8652839436cabdce4cb5
#
_entry.id   d826533bf83f8652839436cabdce4cb5
#
_cell.length_a   1.000
_cell.length_b   1.000
_cell.length_c   1.000
_cell.angle_alpha   90.00
_cell.angle_beta   90.00
_cell.angle_gamma   90.00
#
_symmetry.space_group_name_H-M   'P 1'
#
loop_
_entity.id
_entity.type
_entity.pdbx_description
1 polymer ?
#
loop_
_entity_poly.entity_id
_entity_poly.type
_entity_poly.pdbx_seq_one_letter_code
_entity_poly.pdbx_strand_id
1 'polypeptide(L)'
;MIKNQKSITFINGVLEDVKAEKEIKIDDAYNNTSIGAILSSTLFYWNYIAFTDCRNLTKGFIDNFPIPLSAVEDKIIVNDGNALFADYEANKRTKDTYYQSTGRNVVYDEYYPKLSKQYIDSIDITLAKHYCFTKEELDFIINYDIKYRMGDE
;
A
#
# COMPACT_ATOMS: atom_id res chain seq x y z
N MET A 1 -3.59 -1.64 0.77
CA MET A 1 -3.41 -3.00 0.19
C MET A 1 -4.08 -3.00 -1.15
N ILE A 2 -3.29 -3.12 -2.19
CA ILE A 2 -3.78 -3.03 -3.56
C ILE A 2 -4.64 -4.25 -3.84
N LYS A 3 -5.81 -3.96 -4.38
CA LYS A 3 -6.81 -4.93 -4.79
C LYS A 3 -6.20 -5.96 -5.73
N ASN A 4 -6.49 -7.23 -5.50
CA ASN A 4 -6.32 -8.35 -6.41
C ASN A 4 -4.90 -8.90 -6.62
N GLN A 5 -4.23 -9.19 -5.53
CA GLN A 5 -3.35 -10.32 -5.67
C GLN A 5 -3.88 -11.47 -4.83
N LYS A 6 -4.52 -12.37 -5.55
CA LYS A 6 -4.56 -13.73 -5.09
C LYS A 6 -3.11 -14.17 -5.08
N SER A 7 -2.49 -14.24 -3.90
CA SER A 7 -1.31 -15.05 -3.76
C SER A 7 -1.75 -16.46 -4.12
N ILE A 8 -1.38 -16.87 -5.32
CA ILE A 8 -1.71 -18.20 -5.81
C ILE A 8 -0.79 -19.14 -5.07
N THR A 9 -1.28 -19.78 -4.05
CA THR A 9 -0.55 -20.84 -3.35
C THR A 9 -0.88 -22.16 -4.00
N PHE A 10 0.11 -22.78 -4.64
CA PHE A 10 0.01 -24.15 -5.08
C PHE A 10 0.57 -25.06 -4.00
N ILE A 11 -0.29 -25.88 -3.40
CA ILE A 11 0.13 -26.96 -2.51
C ILE A 11 0.01 -28.25 -3.29
N ASN A 12 1.13 -28.92 -3.54
CA ASN A 12 1.18 -30.16 -4.33
C ASN A 12 0.49 -30.03 -5.72
N GLY A 13 0.62 -28.86 -6.34
CA GLY A 13 -0.01 -28.58 -7.65
C GLY A 13 -1.49 -28.19 -7.60
N VAL A 14 -2.07 -28.04 -6.43
CA VAL A 14 -3.45 -27.58 -6.24
C VAL A 14 -3.48 -26.13 -5.79
N LEU A 15 -4.35 -25.34 -6.42
CA LEU A 15 -4.58 -23.94 -6.07
C LEU A 15 -5.32 -23.88 -4.72
N GLU A 16 -4.70 -23.26 -3.71
CA GLU A 16 -5.35 -22.98 -2.43
C GLU A 16 -5.52 -21.48 -2.20
N ASP A 17 -6.66 -21.08 -1.63
CA ASP A 17 -6.90 -19.71 -1.20
C ASP A 17 -6.01 -19.36 0.00
N VAL A 18 -5.23 -18.29 -0.11
CA VAL A 18 -4.40 -17.81 0.99
C VAL A 18 -5.25 -17.03 1.98
N LYS A 19 -5.47 -17.60 3.16
CA LYS A 19 -6.24 -16.97 4.25
C LYS A 19 -5.57 -15.71 4.83
N ALA A 20 -4.36 -15.36 4.37
CA ALA A 20 -3.64 -14.18 4.82
C ALA A 20 -4.07 -12.89 4.12
N GLU A 21 -4.78 -12.96 2.99
CA GLU A 21 -5.29 -11.79 2.29
C GLU A 21 -6.55 -11.28 2.98
N LYS A 22 -6.58 -9.97 3.22
CA LYS A 22 -7.74 -9.27 3.76
C LYS A 22 -8.32 -8.37 2.68
N GLU A 23 -9.57 -8.59 2.34
CA GLU A 23 -10.30 -7.72 1.44
C GLU A 23 -10.81 -6.50 2.22
N ILE A 24 -10.52 -5.30 1.72
CA ILE A 24 -11.11 -4.05 2.19
C ILE A 24 -12.25 -3.72 1.25
N LYS A 25 -13.48 -3.79 1.76
CA LYS A 25 -14.67 -3.35 1.02
C LYS A 25 -14.80 -1.85 1.19
N ILE A 26 -14.78 -1.15 0.05
CA ILE A 26 -15.00 0.29 -0.04
C ILE A 26 -16.40 0.46 -0.62
N ASP A 27 -17.17 1.42 -0.06
CA ASP A 27 -18.49 1.77 -0.58
C ASP A 27 -18.37 2.22 -2.05
N ASP A 28 -19.29 1.77 -2.90
CA ASP A 28 -19.31 2.07 -4.34
C ASP A 28 -19.45 3.58 -4.64
N ALA A 29 -19.86 4.38 -3.65
CA ALA A 29 -19.89 5.83 -3.73
C ALA A 29 -18.49 6.47 -3.82
N TYR A 30 -17.43 5.75 -3.45
CA TYR A 30 -16.07 6.27 -3.41
C TYR A 30 -15.16 5.65 -4.47
N ASN A 31 -14.19 6.45 -4.93
CA ASN A 31 -13.21 5.98 -5.89
C ASN A 31 -12.18 5.05 -5.21
N ASN A 32 -12.21 3.76 -5.56
CA ASN A 32 -11.31 2.74 -5.02
C ASN A 32 -9.83 3.06 -5.28
N THR A 33 -9.51 3.70 -6.44
CA THR A 33 -8.13 4.05 -6.78
C THR A 33 -7.58 5.11 -5.84
N SER A 34 -8.36 6.17 -5.55
CA SER A 34 -7.90 7.23 -4.66
C SER A 34 -7.72 6.72 -3.23
N ILE A 35 -8.64 5.92 -2.71
CA ILE A 35 -8.49 5.31 -1.38
C ILE A 35 -7.27 4.39 -1.35
N GLY A 36 -7.08 3.55 -2.35
CA GLY A 36 -5.90 2.70 -2.45
C GLY A 36 -4.59 3.49 -2.51
N ALA A 37 -4.56 4.61 -3.26
CA ALA A 37 -3.42 5.51 -3.33
C ALA A 37 -3.12 6.15 -1.96
N ILE A 38 -4.14 6.65 -1.27
CA ILE A 38 -4.02 7.25 0.07
C ILE A 38 -3.48 6.23 1.07
N LEU A 39 -3.98 4.99 1.05
CA LEU A 39 -3.49 3.90 1.90
C LEU A 39 -2.09 3.40 1.51
N SER A 40 -1.57 3.81 0.35
CA SER A 40 -0.19 3.52 -0.10
C SER A 40 0.76 4.68 0.18
N SER A 41 0.28 5.80 0.71
CA SER A 41 1.06 7.01 1.01
C SER A 41 2.02 6.83 2.18
N THR A 42 3.04 7.68 2.26
CA THR A 42 3.94 7.74 3.42
C THR A 42 3.20 8.23 4.66
N LEU A 43 2.22 9.12 4.50
CA LEU A 43 1.36 9.58 5.59
C LEU A 43 0.63 8.41 6.27
N PHE A 44 0.03 7.51 5.51
CA PHE A 44 -0.63 6.34 6.07
C PHE A 44 0.37 5.38 6.74
N TYR A 45 1.54 5.16 6.12
CA TYR A 45 2.61 4.36 6.70
C TYR A 45 3.08 4.94 8.03
N TRP A 46 3.36 6.25 8.10
CA TRP A 46 3.71 6.93 9.34
C TRP A 46 2.64 6.74 10.42
N ASN A 47 1.39 6.94 10.05
CA ASN A 47 0.28 6.76 11.00
C ASN A 47 0.24 5.32 11.54
N TYR A 48 0.44 4.33 10.66
CA TYR A 48 0.49 2.93 11.07
C TYR A 48 1.63 2.66 12.06
N ILE A 49 2.84 3.13 11.77
CA ILE A 49 4.00 2.93 12.64
C ILE A 49 3.83 3.66 13.98
N ALA A 50 3.29 4.88 13.96
CA ALA A 50 3.15 5.70 15.16
C ALA A 50 2.07 5.20 16.14
N PHE A 51 1.03 4.53 15.65
CA PHE A 51 -0.16 4.21 16.45
C PHE A 51 -0.50 2.71 16.54
N THR A 52 0.37 1.83 16.06
CA THR A 52 0.14 0.38 16.16
C THR A 52 1.37 -0.37 16.69
N ASP A 53 1.19 -1.66 16.95
CA ASP A 53 2.29 -2.58 17.31
C ASP A 53 3.08 -3.10 16.10
N CYS A 54 2.77 -2.63 14.91
CA CYS A 54 3.40 -2.98 13.62
C CYS A 54 3.32 -4.47 13.25
N ARG A 55 2.49 -5.26 13.93
CA ARG A 55 2.36 -6.70 13.65
C ARG A 55 1.34 -6.99 12.57
N ASN A 56 0.17 -6.37 12.66
CA ASN A 56 -0.93 -6.62 11.75
C ASN A 56 -1.67 -5.34 11.40
N LEU A 57 -1.84 -5.08 10.11
CA LEU A 57 -2.76 -4.04 9.66
C LEU A 57 -4.20 -4.55 9.84
N THR A 58 -4.90 -3.99 10.82
CA THR A 58 -6.29 -4.38 11.13
C THR A 58 -7.30 -3.56 10.35
N LYS A 59 -8.47 -4.14 10.08
CA LYS A 59 -9.57 -3.41 9.44
C LYS A 59 -9.95 -2.17 10.26
N GLY A 60 -10.05 -2.32 11.59
CA GLY A 60 -10.41 -1.19 12.46
C GLY A 60 -9.43 -0.03 12.39
N PHE A 61 -8.13 -0.29 12.19
CA PHE A 61 -7.16 0.79 12.00
C PHE A 61 -7.40 1.53 10.67
N ILE A 62 -7.67 0.79 9.60
CA ILE A 62 -7.95 1.37 8.28
C ILE A 62 -9.23 2.20 8.32
N ASP A 63 -10.30 1.65 8.91
CA ASP A 63 -11.62 2.30 9.00
C ASP A 63 -11.58 3.61 9.82
N ASN A 64 -10.65 3.71 10.77
CA ASN A 64 -10.48 4.91 11.61
C ASN A 64 -9.45 5.91 11.07
N PHE A 65 -8.77 5.61 9.97
CA PHE A 65 -7.87 6.59 9.35
C PHE A 65 -8.69 7.74 8.74
N PRO A 66 -8.50 8.98 9.19
CA PRO A 66 -9.34 10.09 8.78
C PRO A 66 -8.98 10.56 7.36
N ILE A 67 -9.75 10.16 6.36
CA ILE A 67 -9.53 10.56 4.97
C ILE A 67 -10.48 11.70 4.62
N PRO A 68 -9.98 12.92 4.25
CA PRO A 68 -10.83 14.00 3.78
C PRO A 68 -11.55 13.60 2.49
N LEU A 69 -12.85 13.86 2.40
CA LEU A 69 -13.65 13.55 1.20
C LEU A 69 -13.07 14.25 -0.04
N SER A 70 -12.59 15.49 0.13
CA SER A 70 -11.94 16.25 -0.93
C SER A 70 -10.68 15.56 -1.48
N ALA A 71 -9.96 14.77 -0.68
CA ALA A 71 -8.82 13.99 -1.15
C ALA A 71 -9.27 12.75 -1.95
N VAL A 72 -10.39 12.13 -1.57
CA VAL A 72 -10.96 10.97 -2.29
C VAL A 72 -11.41 11.37 -3.70
N GLU A 73 -11.93 12.59 -3.84
CA GLU A 73 -12.44 13.14 -5.12
C GLU A 73 -11.36 13.84 -5.94
N ASP A 74 -10.14 13.99 -5.42
CA ASP A 74 -9.06 14.70 -6.11
C ASP A 74 -8.53 13.90 -7.31
N LYS A 75 -8.65 14.52 -8.50
CA LYS A 75 -8.21 13.91 -9.76
C LYS A 75 -6.70 13.65 -9.82
N ILE A 76 -5.90 14.45 -9.10
CA ILE A 76 -4.45 14.25 -9.05
C ILE A 76 -4.18 12.96 -8.30
N ILE A 77 -4.80 12.74 -7.15
CA ILE A 77 -4.66 11.50 -6.37
C ILE A 77 -5.13 10.28 -7.18
N VAL A 78 -6.24 10.41 -7.92
CA VAL A 78 -6.72 9.31 -8.78
C VAL A 78 -5.71 8.99 -9.88
N ASN A 79 -5.17 10.01 -10.54
CA ASN A 79 -4.20 9.83 -11.64
C ASN A 79 -2.88 9.23 -11.12
N ASP A 80 -2.35 9.77 -10.03
CA ASP A 80 -1.12 9.27 -9.39
C ASP A 80 -1.33 7.84 -8.84
N GLY A 81 -2.51 7.55 -8.32
CA GLY A 81 -2.89 6.20 -7.89
C GLY A 81 -2.91 5.20 -9.04
N ASN A 82 -3.49 5.57 -10.18
CA ASN A 82 -3.46 4.71 -11.38
C ASN A 82 -2.03 4.47 -11.86
N ALA A 83 -1.20 5.53 -11.89
CA ALA A 83 0.20 5.42 -12.26
C ALA A 83 1.00 4.56 -11.28
N LEU A 84 0.80 4.74 -9.97
CA LEU A 84 1.42 3.94 -8.91
C LEU A 84 1.09 2.46 -9.06
N PHE A 85 -0.17 2.12 -9.28
CA PHE A 85 -0.59 0.72 -9.40
C PHE A 85 -0.10 0.08 -10.68
N ALA A 86 -0.07 0.83 -11.80
CA ALA A 86 0.54 0.35 -13.03
C ALA A 86 2.05 0.10 -12.87
N ASP A 87 2.74 0.99 -12.16
CA ASP A 87 4.17 0.87 -11.88
C ASP A 87 4.48 -0.31 -10.94
N TYR A 88 3.64 -0.56 -9.93
CA TYR A 88 3.73 -1.75 -9.09
C TYR A 88 3.60 -3.03 -9.90
N GLU A 89 2.62 -3.12 -10.78
CA GLU A 89 2.44 -4.29 -11.65
C GLU A 89 3.63 -4.49 -12.62
N ALA A 90 4.19 -3.41 -13.14
CA ALA A 90 5.33 -3.47 -14.05
C ALA A 90 6.63 -3.90 -13.35
N ASN A 91 6.80 -3.56 -12.07
CA ASN A 91 8.04 -3.80 -11.31
C ASN A 91 7.94 -4.96 -10.31
N LYS A 92 6.81 -5.64 -10.23
CA LYS A 92 6.66 -6.79 -9.33
C LYS A 92 7.57 -7.93 -9.71
N ARG A 93 7.95 -8.73 -8.73
CA ARG A 93 8.72 -9.96 -8.95
C ARG A 93 7.96 -11.15 -8.38
N THR A 94 7.67 -12.11 -9.24
CA THR A 94 7.07 -13.37 -8.79
C THR A 94 8.15 -14.26 -8.19
N LYS A 95 7.96 -14.68 -6.94
CA LYS A 95 8.82 -15.64 -6.26
C LYS A 95 8.12 -16.98 -6.11
N ASP A 96 8.91 -18.03 -6.30
CA ASP A 96 8.54 -19.41 -6.06
C ASP A 96 9.43 -19.94 -4.93
N THR A 97 8.84 -20.23 -3.78
CA THR A 97 9.58 -20.61 -2.57
C THR A 97 9.05 -21.90 -1.99
N TYR A 98 9.95 -22.88 -1.84
CA TYR A 98 9.63 -24.13 -1.15
C TYR A 98 9.95 -24.04 0.34
N TYR A 99 8.93 -24.22 1.18
CA TYR A 99 9.06 -24.25 2.64
C TYR A 99 9.24 -25.68 3.14
N GLN A 100 10.48 -26.06 3.46
CA GLN A 100 10.81 -27.41 3.95
C GLN A 100 10.02 -27.80 5.20
N SER A 101 9.76 -26.85 6.11
CA SER A 101 9.04 -27.09 7.37
C SER A 101 7.59 -27.53 7.17
N THR A 102 6.97 -27.14 6.05
CA THR A 102 5.56 -27.45 5.75
C THR A 102 5.39 -28.33 4.52
N GLY A 103 6.47 -28.60 3.75
CA GLY A 103 6.41 -29.31 2.49
C GLY A 103 5.62 -28.60 1.40
N ARG A 104 5.50 -27.26 1.49
CA ARG A 104 4.67 -26.44 0.61
C ARG A 104 5.49 -25.62 -0.35
N ASN A 105 5.06 -25.57 -1.59
CA ASN A 105 5.53 -24.59 -2.56
C ASN A 105 4.58 -23.41 -2.58
N VAL A 106 5.09 -22.19 -2.40
CA VAL A 106 4.31 -20.95 -2.35
C VAL A 106 4.82 -20.02 -3.44
N VAL A 107 3.93 -19.65 -4.34
CA VAL A 107 4.21 -18.65 -5.39
C VAL A 107 3.51 -17.35 -4.99
N TYR A 108 4.26 -16.25 -4.91
CA TYR A 108 3.72 -14.94 -4.55
C TYR A 108 4.44 -13.83 -5.29
N ASP A 109 3.76 -12.69 -5.44
CA ASP A 109 4.34 -11.50 -6.05
C ASP A 109 4.85 -10.54 -4.96
N GLU A 110 6.09 -10.09 -5.12
CA GLU A 110 6.69 -9.05 -4.29
C GLU A 110 6.63 -7.70 -5.00
N TYR A 111 6.22 -6.68 -4.27
CA TYR A 111 6.18 -5.28 -4.70
C TYR A 111 7.29 -4.50 -4.03
N TYR A 112 7.91 -3.61 -4.78
CA TYR A 112 9.03 -2.80 -4.34
C TYR A 112 8.65 -1.30 -4.34
N PRO A 113 8.02 -0.78 -3.26
CA PRO A 113 7.56 0.61 -3.21
C PRO A 113 8.66 1.63 -3.48
N LYS A 114 9.93 1.30 -3.19
CA LYS A 114 11.09 2.16 -3.48
C LYS A 114 11.23 2.53 -4.96
N LEU A 115 10.81 1.65 -5.85
CA LEU A 115 10.87 1.90 -7.30
C LEU A 115 9.78 2.90 -7.75
N SER A 116 8.70 2.98 -6.98
CA SER A 116 7.53 3.82 -7.27
C SER A 116 7.48 5.09 -6.42
N LYS A 117 8.59 5.45 -5.74
CA LYS A 117 8.65 6.56 -4.79
C LYS A 117 8.13 7.88 -5.36
N GLN A 118 8.41 8.17 -6.62
CA GLN A 118 7.94 9.39 -7.27
C GLN A 118 6.42 9.58 -7.23
N TYR A 119 5.66 8.49 -7.38
CA TYR A 119 4.18 8.54 -7.31
C TYR A 119 3.71 8.64 -5.87
N ILE A 120 4.38 7.96 -4.93
CA ILE A 120 4.09 8.04 -3.49
C ILE A 120 4.31 9.48 -3.01
N ASP A 121 5.43 10.11 -3.38
CA ASP A 121 5.73 11.50 -3.01
C ASP A 121 4.70 12.48 -3.61
N SER A 122 4.27 12.29 -4.86
CA SER A 122 3.24 13.12 -5.49
C SER A 122 1.89 13.02 -4.75
N ILE A 123 1.52 11.81 -4.32
CA ILE A 123 0.34 11.58 -3.50
C ILE A 123 0.48 12.30 -2.15
N ASP A 124 1.63 12.17 -1.46
CA ASP A 124 1.88 12.83 -0.18
C ASP A 124 1.84 14.37 -0.28
N ILE A 125 2.42 14.94 -1.36
CA ILE A 125 2.37 16.38 -1.64
C ILE A 125 0.92 16.87 -1.84
N THR A 126 0.10 16.06 -2.50
CA THR A 126 -1.31 16.41 -2.72
C THR A 126 -2.12 16.25 -1.44
N LEU A 127 -1.90 15.16 -0.68
CA LEU A 127 -2.52 14.96 0.63
C LEU A 127 -2.19 16.08 1.62
N ALA A 128 -0.95 16.58 1.63
CA ALA A 128 -0.54 17.67 2.50
C ALA A 128 -1.41 18.93 2.33
N LYS A 129 -1.92 19.20 1.12
CA LYS A 129 -2.85 20.31 0.88
C LYS A 129 -4.22 20.06 1.52
N HIS A 130 -4.72 18.83 1.44
CA HIS A 130 -6.01 18.43 2.03
C HIS A 130 -5.99 18.38 3.55
N TYR A 131 -4.84 18.07 4.14
CA TYR A 131 -4.62 18.07 5.60
C TYR A 131 -4.11 19.42 6.12
N CYS A 132 -3.87 20.41 5.25
CA CYS A 132 -3.31 21.72 5.58
C CYS A 132 -1.95 21.62 6.29
N PHE A 133 -1.08 20.74 5.85
CA PHE A 133 0.26 20.58 6.41
C PHE A 133 1.14 21.77 6.08
N THR A 134 2.00 22.14 7.03
CA THR A 134 3.13 23.04 6.79
C THR A 134 4.18 22.37 5.90
N LYS A 135 5.14 23.18 5.43
CA LYS A 135 6.26 22.63 4.64
C LYS A 135 7.12 21.69 5.45
N GLU A 136 7.30 21.98 6.73
CA GLU A 136 8.08 21.17 7.67
C GLU A 136 7.41 19.82 7.96
N GLU A 137 6.08 19.82 8.12
CA GLU A 137 5.30 18.59 8.30
C GLU A 137 5.32 17.72 7.05
N LEU A 138 5.19 18.33 5.86
CA LEU A 138 5.30 17.60 4.61
C LEU A 138 6.70 17.00 4.43
N ASP A 139 7.76 17.79 4.69
CA ASP A 139 9.14 17.30 4.62
C ASP A 139 9.39 16.14 5.58
N PHE A 140 8.86 16.23 6.79
CA PHE A 140 8.89 15.14 7.76
C PHE A 140 8.22 13.87 7.23
N ILE A 141 7.01 13.99 6.65
CA ILE A 141 6.27 12.83 6.13
C ILE A 141 7.01 12.19 4.95
N ILE A 142 7.43 12.98 3.95
CA ILE A 142 8.11 12.44 2.75
C ILE A 142 9.41 11.70 3.10
N ASN A 143 10.14 12.21 4.11
CA ASN A 143 11.42 11.65 4.54
C ASN A 143 11.26 10.64 5.68
N TYR A 144 10.04 10.39 6.16
CA TYR A 144 9.83 9.49 7.28
C TYR A 144 10.35 8.10 6.97
N ASP A 145 11.27 7.64 7.79
CA ASP A 145 11.85 6.29 7.72
C ASP A 145 12.46 5.92 6.34
N ILE A 146 12.88 6.94 5.58
CA ILE A 146 13.32 6.81 4.18
C ILE A 146 14.47 5.81 4.04
N LYS A 147 15.37 5.75 5.03
CA LYS A 147 16.52 4.83 5.03
C LYS A 147 16.09 3.35 5.01
N TYR A 148 15.02 3.02 5.75
CA TYR A 148 14.53 1.64 5.83
C TYR A 148 13.55 1.31 4.72
N ARG A 149 12.76 2.29 4.26
CA ARG A 149 11.75 2.07 3.22
C ARG A 149 12.31 2.07 1.80
N MET A 150 13.34 2.89 1.54
CA MET A 150 13.85 3.17 0.21
C MET A 150 15.33 2.85 0.05
N GLY A 151 16.02 2.47 1.13
CA GLY A 151 17.42 2.07 1.10
C GLY A 151 17.65 0.78 0.31
N ASP A 152 18.87 0.58 -0.13
CA ASP A 152 19.32 -0.71 -0.65
C ASP A 152 19.63 -1.63 0.53
N GLU A 153 19.23 -2.91 0.43
CA GLU A 153 19.63 -3.96 1.37
C GLU A 153 21.10 -4.33 1.18
#